data_9ee6d2b5469fd98b86736c838e990996
#
_entry.id   9ee6d2b5469fd98b86736c838e990996
#
_cell.length_a   1.000
_cell.length_b   1.000
_cell.length_c   1.000
_cell.angle_alpha   90.00
_cell.angle_beta   90.00
_cell.angle_gamma   90.00
#
_symmetry.space_group_name_H-M   'P 1'
#
loop_
_entity.id
_entity.type
_entity.pdbx_description
1 polymer ?
#
loop_
_entity_poly.entity_id
_entity_poly.type
_entity_poly.pdbx_seq_one_letter_code
_entity_poly.pdbx_strand_id
1 'polypeptide(L)'
;MAVAYGIGKLVSASFAETLKRTRAALVDEGFGVLCDIDVAATLRAKLGVETDDDYVILGACVPALAQRALLAEREVGLLLPCNVVVYAVEGGTQVSAIDPEVMLAMIDNPALAEVAHEVRVKLTRVIERL
;
A
#
# COMPACT_ATOMS: atom_id res chain seq x y z
N MET A 1 10.88 -5.70 8.59
CA MET A 1 10.45 -7.10 8.56
C MET A 1 9.83 -7.44 7.22
N ALA A 2 10.30 -8.47 6.58
CA ALA A 2 9.74 -8.90 5.30
C ALA A 2 8.61 -9.92 5.54
N VAL A 3 7.51 -9.75 4.85
CA VAL A 3 6.40 -10.70 4.86
C VAL A 3 6.15 -11.21 3.44
N ALA A 4 5.61 -12.42 3.32
CA ALA A 4 5.43 -13.07 2.02
C ALA A 4 4.42 -12.35 1.11
N TYR A 5 3.52 -11.57 1.68
CA TYR A 5 2.46 -10.87 0.95
C TYR A 5 2.74 -9.36 0.81
N GLY A 6 3.94 -8.90 1.15
CA GLY A 6 4.27 -7.49 1.13
C GLY A 6 5.64 -7.19 0.55
N ILE A 7 5.78 -5.98 0.06
CA ILE A 7 7.03 -5.41 -0.41
C ILE A 7 7.36 -4.26 0.54
N GLY A 8 8.41 -4.41 1.33
CA GLY A 8 8.65 -3.46 2.42
C GLY A 8 10.09 -3.01 2.57
N LYS A 9 10.25 -1.93 3.34
CA LYS A 9 11.55 -1.34 3.64
C LYS A 9 11.49 -0.61 4.98
N LEU A 10 12.55 -0.75 5.76
CA LEU A 10 12.76 0.10 6.93
C LEU A 10 13.47 1.37 6.48
N VAL A 11 12.85 2.52 6.72
CA VAL A 11 13.38 3.84 6.35
C VAL A 11 13.94 4.52 7.58
N SER A 12 15.20 4.98 7.50
CA SER A 12 15.89 5.68 8.57
C SER A 12 15.47 7.16 8.59
N ALA A 13 14.21 7.41 8.85
CA ALA A 13 13.64 8.75 8.92
C ALA A 13 12.43 8.75 9.85
N SER A 14 11.97 9.94 10.24
CA SER A 14 10.78 10.08 11.07
C SER A 14 9.53 9.60 10.34
N PHE A 15 8.51 9.29 11.11
CA PHE A 15 7.21 8.91 10.56
C PHE A 15 6.66 9.98 9.60
N ALA A 16 6.66 11.24 10.03
CA ALA A 16 6.12 12.34 9.22
C ALA A 16 6.88 12.51 7.89
N GLU A 17 8.20 12.45 7.92
CA GLU A 17 9.03 12.57 6.72
C GLU A 17 8.84 11.37 5.80
N THR A 18 8.78 10.17 6.36
CA THR A 18 8.58 8.94 5.58
C THR A 18 7.21 8.91 4.93
N LEU A 19 6.16 9.31 5.66
CA LEU A 19 4.81 9.40 5.11
C LEU A 19 4.76 10.37 3.92
N LYS A 20 5.39 11.52 4.07
CA LYS A 20 5.48 12.51 2.99
C LYS A 20 6.20 11.96 1.76
N ARG A 21 7.34 11.29 1.94
CA ARG A 21 8.12 10.67 0.85
C ARG A 21 7.32 9.56 0.17
N THR A 22 6.59 8.78 0.95
CA THR A 22 5.77 7.68 0.43
C THR A 22 4.66 8.21 -0.48
N ARG A 23 3.96 9.26 -0.05
CA ARG A 23 2.94 9.92 -0.88
C ARG A 23 3.54 10.43 -2.20
N ALA A 24 4.69 11.10 -2.13
CA ALA A 24 5.35 11.66 -3.32
C ALA A 24 5.80 10.53 -4.27
N ALA A 25 6.38 9.47 -3.75
CA ALA A 25 6.83 8.34 -4.56
C ALA A 25 5.66 7.63 -5.25
N LEU A 26 4.51 7.50 -4.57
CA LEU A 26 3.30 6.93 -5.17
C LEU A 26 2.83 7.78 -6.35
N VAL A 27 2.74 9.08 -6.18
CA VAL A 27 2.33 10.00 -7.24
C VAL A 27 3.30 9.93 -8.43
N ASP A 28 4.59 9.88 -8.17
CA ASP A 28 5.63 9.81 -9.22
C ASP A 28 5.52 8.54 -10.06
N GLU A 29 5.01 7.45 -9.48
CA GLU A 29 4.79 6.18 -10.21
C GLU A 29 3.38 6.05 -10.79
N GLY A 30 2.59 7.12 -10.73
CA GLY A 30 1.27 7.16 -11.34
C GLY A 30 0.13 6.67 -10.45
N PHE A 31 0.37 6.49 -9.15
CA PHE A 31 -0.70 6.14 -8.21
C PHE A 31 -1.44 7.37 -7.73
N GLY A 32 -2.77 7.25 -7.63
CA GLY A 32 -3.57 8.15 -6.83
C GLY A 32 -3.73 7.58 -5.42
N VAL A 33 -3.67 8.42 -4.41
CA VAL A 33 -3.98 8.01 -3.03
C VAL A 33 -5.46 8.31 -2.81
N LEU A 34 -6.29 7.27 -2.83
CA LEU A 34 -7.75 7.38 -2.78
C LEU A 34 -8.27 7.57 -1.36
N CYS A 35 -7.59 6.99 -0.40
CA CYS A 35 -7.98 7.08 1.00
C CYS A 35 -6.75 7.03 1.89
N ASP A 36 -6.94 7.52 3.10
CA ASP A 36 -5.92 7.73 4.10
C ASP A 36 -6.57 7.40 5.44
N ILE A 37 -6.14 6.31 6.06
CA ILE A 37 -6.70 5.86 7.33
C ILE A 37 -5.64 5.99 8.41
N ASP A 38 -5.85 6.92 9.31
CA ASP A 38 -5.02 7.03 10.51
C ASP A 38 -5.53 6.02 11.54
N VAL A 39 -4.87 4.88 11.60
CA VAL A 39 -5.28 3.75 12.46
C VAL A 39 -5.16 4.14 13.93
N ALA A 40 -4.07 4.80 14.31
CA ALA A 40 -3.84 5.21 15.69
C ALA A 40 -4.94 6.15 16.17
N ALA A 41 -5.27 7.16 15.36
CA ALA A 41 -6.35 8.10 15.67
C ALA A 41 -7.73 7.41 15.72
N THR A 42 -7.97 6.48 14.81
CA THR A 42 -9.23 5.71 14.76
C THR A 42 -9.41 4.86 16.01
N LEU A 43 -8.37 4.15 16.44
CA LEU A 43 -8.42 3.33 17.65
C LEU A 43 -8.64 4.19 18.89
N ARG A 44 -7.97 5.33 18.95
CA ARG A 44 -8.15 6.27 20.06
C ARG A 44 -9.59 6.78 20.13
N ALA A 45 -10.15 7.16 18.98
CA ALA A 45 -11.51 7.71 18.90
C ALA A 45 -12.58 6.64 19.18
N LYS A 46 -12.38 5.42 18.72
CA LYS A 46 -13.41 4.34 18.81
C LYS A 46 -13.32 3.53 20.09
N LEU A 47 -12.13 3.32 20.61
CA LEU A 47 -11.91 2.42 21.75
C LEU A 47 -11.32 3.14 22.98
N GLY A 48 -10.92 4.40 22.85
CA GLY A 48 -10.24 5.12 23.92
C GLY A 48 -8.86 4.56 24.24
N VAL A 49 -8.29 3.76 23.33
CA VAL A 49 -6.97 3.17 23.52
C VAL A 49 -5.91 4.19 23.16
N GLU A 50 -4.96 4.42 24.08
CA GLU A 50 -3.78 5.20 23.77
C GLU A 50 -2.76 4.28 23.09
N THR A 51 -2.26 4.71 21.96
CA THR A 51 -1.17 4.06 21.28
C THR A 51 -0.11 5.11 20.94
N ASP A 52 1.12 4.83 21.27
CA ASP A 52 2.24 5.71 20.98
C ASP A 52 2.76 5.54 19.55
N ASP A 53 2.30 4.49 18.87
CA ASP A 53 2.77 4.15 17.54
C ASP A 53 1.89 4.76 16.46
N ASP A 54 2.47 5.64 15.66
CA ASP A 54 1.82 6.14 14.45
C ASP A 54 1.64 4.99 13.45
N TYR A 55 0.47 4.93 12.84
CA TYR A 55 0.14 3.92 11.84
C TYR A 55 -0.88 4.48 10.86
N VAL A 56 -0.51 4.52 9.58
CA VAL A 56 -1.39 5.02 8.50
C VAL A 56 -1.48 3.97 7.39
N ILE A 57 -2.69 3.79 6.87
CA ILE A 57 -2.93 2.97 5.68
C ILE A 57 -3.28 3.90 4.53
N LEU A 58 -2.52 3.84 3.44
CA LEU A 58 -2.81 4.56 2.21
C LEU A 58 -3.41 3.59 1.19
N GLY A 59 -4.59 3.91 0.70
CA GLY A 59 -5.20 3.16 -0.39
C GLY A 59 -4.75 3.74 -1.72
N ALA A 60 -3.91 3.01 -2.44
CA ALA A 60 -3.28 3.48 -3.67
C ALA A 60 -3.86 2.79 -4.90
N CYS A 61 -4.02 3.54 -6.00
CA CYS A 61 -4.60 3.02 -7.23
C CYS A 61 -3.98 3.69 -8.45
N VAL A 62 -3.66 2.88 -9.47
CA VAL A 62 -3.38 3.37 -10.82
C VAL A 62 -4.68 3.21 -11.61
N PRO A 63 -5.39 4.31 -11.93
CA PRO A 63 -6.75 4.20 -12.49
C PRO A 63 -6.86 3.32 -13.74
N ALA A 64 -5.93 3.44 -14.68
CA ALA A 64 -5.96 2.65 -15.91
C ALA A 64 -5.80 1.15 -15.64
N LEU A 65 -4.96 0.78 -14.67
CA LEU A 65 -4.74 -0.61 -14.29
C LEU A 65 -5.93 -1.15 -13.49
N ALA A 66 -6.52 -0.33 -12.64
CA ALA A 66 -7.73 -0.69 -11.90
C ALA A 66 -8.90 -0.94 -12.86
N GLN A 67 -9.05 -0.13 -13.90
CA GLN A 67 -10.07 -0.33 -14.91
C GLN A 67 -9.90 -1.67 -15.63
N ARG A 68 -8.68 -2.00 -16.04
CA ARG A 68 -8.37 -3.29 -16.67
C ARG A 68 -8.71 -4.46 -15.75
N ALA A 69 -8.39 -4.35 -14.48
CA ALA A 69 -8.71 -5.38 -13.50
C ALA A 69 -10.22 -5.57 -13.35
N LEU A 70 -10.97 -4.48 -13.22
CA LEU A 70 -12.43 -4.52 -13.07
C LEU A 70 -13.14 -5.05 -14.31
N LEU A 71 -12.59 -4.80 -15.50
CA LEU A 71 -13.12 -5.36 -16.75
C LEU A 71 -12.84 -6.86 -16.86
N ALA A 72 -11.70 -7.31 -16.33
CA ALA A 72 -11.34 -8.73 -16.34
C ALA A 72 -12.10 -9.54 -15.28
N GLU A 73 -12.35 -8.93 -14.10
CA GLU A 73 -13.00 -9.58 -12.97
C GLU A 73 -13.72 -8.52 -12.14
N ARG A 74 -15.04 -8.49 -12.22
CA ARG A 74 -15.82 -7.42 -11.59
C ARG A 74 -15.73 -7.42 -10.07
N GLU A 75 -15.62 -8.60 -9.46
CA GLU A 75 -15.52 -8.74 -8.00
C GLU A 75 -14.11 -8.42 -7.45
N VAL A 76 -13.17 -8.10 -8.32
CA VAL A 76 -11.80 -7.73 -7.88
C VAL A 76 -11.81 -6.49 -6.97
N GLY A 77 -12.88 -5.71 -7.01
CA GLY A 77 -13.06 -4.59 -6.08
C GLY A 77 -12.95 -4.98 -4.60
N LEU A 78 -13.21 -6.25 -4.28
CA LEU A 78 -12.99 -6.78 -2.94
C LEU A 78 -11.52 -6.74 -2.51
N LEU A 79 -10.61 -6.73 -3.49
CA LEU A 79 -9.16 -6.74 -3.28
C LEU A 79 -8.51 -5.39 -3.64
N LEU A 80 -9.31 -4.36 -3.87
CA LEU A 80 -8.84 -3.02 -4.19
C LEU A 80 -9.27 -2.05 -3.08
N PRO A 81 -8.55 -0.94 -2.88
CA PRO A 81 -7.29 -0.53 -3.52
C PRO A 81 -6.07 -1.30 -2.98
N CYS A 82 -4.91 -1.10 -3.60
CA CYS A 82 -3.66 -1.63 -3.07
C CYS A 82 -3.26 -0.82 -1.83
N ASN A 83 -3.14 -1.47 -0.69
CA ASN A 83 -2.79 -0.80 0.55
C ASN A 83 -1.28 -0.66 0.70
N VAL A 84 -0.87 0.52 1.13
CA VAL A 84 0.50 0.81 1.56
C VAL A 84 0.42 1.27 3.01
N VAL A 85 1.12 0.56 3.90
CA VAL A 85 1.12 0.90 5.32
C VAL A 85 2.42 1.61 5.68
N VAL A 86 2.31 2.62 6.54
CA VAL A 86 3.44 3.38 7.06
C VAL A 86 3.28 3.42 8.58
N TYR A 87 4.26 2.93 9.31
CA TYR A 87 4.17 2.91 10.76
C TYR A 87 5.53 3.06 11.43
N ALA A 88 5.51 3.71 12.59
CA ALA A 88 6.69 3.95 13.38
C ALA A 88 7.17 2.64 14.04
N VAL A 89 8.48 2.43 14.02
CA VAL A 89 9.14 1.31 14.70
C VAL A 89 10.39 1.82 15.37
N GLU A 90 10.99 1.00 16.22
CA GLU A 90 12.30 1.29 16.75
C GLU A 90 13.31 1.35 15.58
N GLY A 91 14.07 2.45 15.54
CA GLY A 91 15.08 2.66 14.51
C GLY A 91 14.60 3.34 13.23
N GLY A 92 13.30 3.69 13.12
CA GLY A 92 12.81 4.41 11.94
C GLY A 92 11.34 4.22 11.68
N THR A 93 11.02 4.10 10.40
CA THR A 93 9.63 3.94 9.93
C THR A 93 9.58 2.81 8.92
N GLN A 94 8.68 1.87 9.16
CA GLN A 94 8.44 0.78 8.21
C GLN A 94 7.42 1.21 7.17
N VAL A 95 7.73 0.95 5.89
CA VAL A 95 6.78 1.11 4.78
C VAL A 95 6.64 -0.24 4.10
N SER A 96 5.41 -0.69 3.91
CA SER A 96 5.14 -1.95 3.24
C SER A 96 3.92 -1.81 2.33
N ALA A 97 4.08 -2.22 1.07
CA ALA A 97 2.99 -2.29 0.11
C ALA A 97 2.53 -3.73 -0.03
N ILE A 98 1.24 -3.93 -0.26
CA ILE A 98 0.72 -5.27 -0.62
C ILE A 98 1.42 -5.75 -1.89
N ASP A 99 1.77 -7.04 -1.95
CA ASP A 99 2.23 -7.66 -3.19
C ASP A 99 1.01 -8.06 -4.02
N PRO A 100 0.72 -7.35 -5.12
CA PRO A 100 -0.49 -7.62 -5.89
C PRO A 100 -0.44 -8.97 -6.61
N GLU A 101 0.73 -9.52 -6.90
CA GLU A 101 0.83 -10.85 -7.51
C GLU A 101 0.39 -11.93 -6.52
N VAL A 102 0.74 -11.79 -5.25
CA VAL A 102 0.30 -12.71 -4.20
C VAL A 102 -1.21 -12.56 -3.97
N MET A 103 -1.67 -11.32 -3.85
CA MET A 103 -3.08 -11.01 -3.57
C MET A 103 -4.00 -11.49 -4.69
N LEU A 104 -3.67 -11.20 -5.94
CA LEU A 104 -4.51 -11.55 -7.09
C LEU A 104 -4.35 -13.00 -7.56
N ALA A 105 -3.36 -13.72 -7.02
CA ALA A 105 -3.19 -15.15 -7.30
C ALA A 105 -4.35 -16.01 -6.81
N MET A 106 -5.19 -15.48 -5.91
CA MET A 106 -6.42 -16.15 -5.49
C MET A 106 -7.43 -16.30 -6.61
N ILE A 107 -7.30 -15.49 -7.66
CA ILE A 107 -8.23 -15.48 -8.80
C ILE A 107 -7.51 -16.08 -10.00
N ASP A 108 -8.05 -17.17 -10.53
CA ASP A 108 -7.52 -17.82 -11.72
C ASP A 108 -7.99 -17.09 -12.99
N ASN A 109 -7.28 -15.99 -13.31
CA ASN A 109 -7.59 -15.16 -14.48
C ASN A 109 -6.27 -14.57 -15.02
N PRO A 110 -5.80 -15.01 -16.20
CA PRO A 110 -4.54 -14.52 -16.78
C PRO A 110 -4.49 -13.02 -17.00
N ALA A 111 -5.61 -12.38 -17.28
CA ALA A 111 -5.66 -10.92 -17.47
C ALA A 111 -5.36 -10.19 -16.17
N LEU A 112 -5.76 -10.75 -15.02
CA LEU A 112 -5.41 -10.20 -13.71
C LEU A 112 -3.94 -10.39 -13.38
N ALA A 113 -3.35 -11.50 -13.80
CA ALA A 113 -1.93 -11.76 -13.58
C ALA A 113 -1.06 -10.70 -14.26
N GLU A 114 -1.43 -10.25 -15.46
CA GLU A 114 -0.72 -9.19 -16.17
C GLU A 114 -0.84 -7.85 -15.42
N VAL A 115 -2.04 -7.49 -14.98
CA VAL A 115 -2.26 -6.27 -14.20
C VAL A 115 -1.47 -6.31 -12.89
N ALA A 116 -1.54 -7.44 -12.19
CA ALA A 116 -0.81 -7.63 -10.94
C ALA A 116 0.69 -7.41 -11.12
N HIS A 117 1.27 -7.93 -12.20
CA HIS A 117 2.69 -7.75 -12.48
C HIS A 117 3.04 -6.27 -12.72
N GLU A 118 2.25 -5.57 -13.52
CA GLU A 118 2.48 -4.14 -13.80
C GLU A 118 2.39 -3.30 -12.53
N VAL A 119 1.41 -3.58 -11.67
CA VAL A 119 1.27 -2.87 -10.39
C VAL A 119 2.44 -3.19 -9.46
N ARG A 120 2.85 -4.46 -9.41
CA ARG A 120 3.98 -4.88 -8.57
C ARG A 120 5.27 -4.17 -8.96
N VAL A 121 5.54 -4.04 -10.25
CA VAL A 121 6.72 -3.32 -10.74
C VAL A 121 6.71 -1.87 -10.26
N LYS A 122 5.55 -1.21 -10.35
CA LYS A 122 5.39 0.19 -9.89
C LYS A 122 5.55 0.31 -8.37
N LEU A 123 4.92 -0.58 -7.59
CA LEU A 123 5.05 -0.57 -6.13
C LEU A 123 6.48 -0.84 -5.68
N THR A 124 7.18 -1.73 -6.36
CA THR A 124 8.59 -2.00 -6.08
C THR A 124 9.42 -0.74 -6.26
N ARG A 125 9.18 0.03 -7.32
CA ARG A 125 9.87 1.30 -7.55
C ARG A 125 9.55 2.33 -6.47
N VAL A 126 8.30 2.39 -6.02
CA VAL A 126 7.90 3.27 -4.92
C VAL A 126 8.74 2.97 -3.67
N ILE A 127 8.79 1.70 -3.29
CA ILE A 127 9.54 1.28 -2.10
C ILE A 127 11.05 1.54 -2.26
N GLU A 128 11.60 1.27 -3.43
CA GLU A 128 13.04 1.51 -3.70
C GLU A 128 13.44 2.99 -3.59
N ARG A 129 12.53 3.91 -3.85
CA ARG A 129 12.77 5.35 -3.76
C ARG A 129 12.85 5.88 -2.32
N LEU A 130 12.43 5.12 -1.35
CA LEU A 130 12.38 5.54 0.06
C LEU A 130 13.77 5.35 0.80
#